data_7e442ca5f791d8ca8197cfbd41059ed5
#
_entry.id   7e442ca5f791d8ca8197cfbd41059ed5
#
_cell.length_a   1.000
_cell.length_b   1.000
_cell.length_c   1.000
_cell.angle_alpha   90.00
_cell.angle_beta   90.00
_cell.angle_gamma   90.00
#
_symmetry.space_group_name_H-M   'P 1'
#
loop_
_entity.id
_entity.type
_entity.pdbx_description
1 polymer ?
#
loop_
_entity_poly.entity_id
_entity_poly.type
_entity_poly.pdbx_seq_one_letter_code
_entity_poly.pdbx_strand_id
1 'polypeptide(L)'
;MAEAFSNSITRTVGVCTGYSGSTIGAAGTTITVSASTGIGVSDMVFNQNFVGGTKVTQIEGTTIYTDTASTNEAAASSQVVKFLGPTTCYSSAAATKSILIGGTLTNNENGAIKVFVETRDASAGVDANLVYNAPIPEGSSMIISDAGKTVLEATDELRVYCDTKNGVDINFSILSGVS
;
A
#
# COMPACT_ATOMS: atom_id res chain seq x y z
N MET A 1 -13.95 4.76 27.26
CA MET A 1 -14.59 3.67 26.47
C MET A 1 -14.00 2.36 26.96
N ALA A 2 -14.72 1.24 26.96
CA ALA A 2 -14.12 -0.03 27.39
C ALA A 2 -13.15 -0.53 26.33
N GLU A 3 -11.99 -1.04 26.75
CA GLU A 3 -11.04 -1.72 25.86
C GLU A 3 -11.67 -2.98 25.28
N ALA A 4 -11.46 -3.23 24.00
CA ALA A 4 -12.01 -4.40 23.31
C ALA A 4 -10.99 -5.01 22.35
N PHE A 5 -10.81 -6.32 22.43
CA PHE A 5 -10.07 -7.10 21.43
C PHE A 5 -10.99 -7.48 20.29
N SER A 6 -10.54 -7.26 19.08
CA SER A 6 -11.26 -7.60 17.85
C SER A 6 -10.32 -7.99 16.73
N ASN A 7 -10.85 -8.73 15.76
CA ASN A 7 -10.16 -8.97 14.49
C ASN A 7 -10.77 -8.07 13.41
N SER A 8 -9.92 -7.40 12.65
CA SER A 8 -10.30 -6.73 11.41
C SER A 8 -9.93 -7.64 10.24
N ILE A 9 -10.95 -8.16 9.55
CA ILE A 9 -10.76 -9.10 8.45
C ILE A 9 -11.14 -8.39 7.15
N THR A 10 -10.20 -8.35 6.21
CA THR A 10 -10.44 -7.83 4.85
C THR A 10 -10.00 -8.89 3.85
N ARG A 11 -10.90 -9.28 2.94
CA ARG A 11 -10.64 -10.32 1.95
C ARG A 11 -10.40 -9.72 0.57
N THR A 12 -9.67 -10.46 -0.25
CA THR A 12 -9.42 -10.12 -1.66
C THR A 12 -8.85 -8.70 -1.82
N VAL A 13 -7.88 -8.37 -0.98
CA VAL A 13 -7.16 -7.09 -1.02
C VAL A 13 -6.18 -7.10 -2.19
N GLY A 14 -6.08 -5.96 -2.86
CA GLY A 14 -5.18 -5.73 -3.98
C GLY A 14 -5.89 -4.97 -5.09
N VAL A 15 -5.68 -3.66 -5.13
CA VAL A 15 -6.02 -2.81 -6.28
C VAL A 15 -4.73 -2.62 -7.05
N CYS A 16 -4.61 -3.26 -8.21
CA CYS A 16 -3.41 -3.21 -9.02
C CYS A 16 -3.77 -2.96 -10.48
N THR A 17 -3.23 -1.88 -11.04
CA THR A 17 -3.34 -1.53 -12.45
C THR A 17 -1.95 -1.47 -13.05
N GLY A 18 -1.68 -2.27 -14.08
CA GLY A 18 -0.38 -2.33 -14.76
C GLY A 18 -0.45 -1.78 -16.18
N TYR A 19 0.50 -0.96 -16.54
CA TYR A 19 0.69 -0.48 -17.90
C TYR A 19 2.07 -0.87 -18.45
N SER A 20 2.08 -1.56 -19.57
CA SER A 20 3.29 -1.83 -20.36
C SER A 20 3.54 -0.70 -21.36
N GLY A 21 4.78 -0.55 -21.80
CA GLY A 21 5.15 0.50 -22.75
C GLY A 21 5.16 1.91 -22.18
N SER A 22 5.15 2.04 -20.85
CA SER A 22 5.23 3.33 -20.18
C SER A 22 6.58 3.99 -20.36
N THR A 23 6.61 5.33 -20.36
CA THR A 23 7.85 6.12 -20.39
C THR A 23 8.00 6.87 -19.09
N ILE A 24 9.17 6.72 -18.44
CA ILE A 24 9.55 7.40 -17.21
C ILE A 24 10.54 8.50 -17.56
N GLY A 25 10.26 9.74 -17.14
CA GLY A 25 11.16 10.87 -17.33
C GLY A 25 12.49 10.67 -16.61
N ALA A 26 13.58 11.22 -17.17
CA ALA A 26 14.90 11.19 -16.54
C ALA A 26 14.93 12.04 -15.26
N ALA A 27 15.25 11.44 -14.13
CA ALA A 27 15.27 12.10 -12.81
C ALA A 27 14.01 12.98 -12.58
N GLY A 28 12.89 12.57 -13.16
CA GLY A 28 11.66 13.36 -13.20
C GLY A 28 10.52 12.74 -12.40
N THR A 29 9.52 13.56 -12.11
CA THR A 29 8.31 13.14 -11.39
C THR A 29 7.16 12.77 -12.34
N THR A 30 7.44 12.42 -13.59
CA THR A 30 6.42 12.12 -14.59
C THR A 30 6.56 10.74 -15.19
N ILE A 31 5.41 10.09 -15.36
CA ILE A 31 5.27 8.81 -16.05
C ILE A 31 4.22 9.01 -17.14
N THR A 32 4.56 8.69 -18.40
CA THR A 32 3.58 8.67 -19.48
C THR A 32 3.11 7.23 -19.70
N VAL A 33 1.81 7.01 -19.61
CA VAL A 33 1.15 5.71 -19.79
C VAL A 33 0.26 5.73 -21.04
N SER A 34 -0.15 4.56 -21.52
CA SER A 34 -1.06 4.45 -22.69
C SER A 34 -2.50 4.87 -22.36
N ALA A 35 -2.91 4.71 -21.10
CA ALA A 35 -4.18 5.15 -20.54
C ALA A 35 -4.02 5.35 -19.03
N SER A 36 -4.91 6.12 -18.40
CA SER A 36 -4.88 6.34 -16.95
C SER A 36 -6.05 5.66 -16.20
N THR A 37 -6.84 4.86 -16.91
CA THR A 37 -7.99 4.16 -16.31
C THR A 37 -7.52 3.21 -15.17
N GLY A 38 -8.12 3.34 -14.00
CA GLY A 38 -7.79 2.52 -12.83
C GLY A 38 -6.55 2.97 -12.06
N ILE A 39 -5.98 4.14 -12.39
CA ILE A 39 -4.95 4.79 -11.59
C ILE A 39 -5.63 5.86 -10.73
N GLY A 40 -5.31 5.90 -9.45
CA GLY A 40 -5.79 6.90 -8.50
C GLY A 40 -4.66 7.76 -7.92
N VAL A 41 -5.03 8.95 -7.44
CA VAL A 41 -4.14 9.74 -6.58
C VAL A 41 -3.92 8.96 -5.28
N SER A 42 -2.71 8.98 -4.76
CA SER A 42 -2.20 8.17 -3.63
C SER A 42 -1.92 6.70 -3.97
N ASP A 43 -2.12 6.23 -5.20
CA ASP A 43 -1.62 4.91 -5.60
C ASP A 43 -0.09 4.86 -5.48
N MET A 44 0.42 3.75 -4.95
CA MET A 44 1.86 3.50 -4.87
C MET A 44 2.38 3.12 -6.26
N VAL A 45 3.44 3.78 -6.71
CA VAL A 45 4.13 3.45 -7.96
C VAL A 45 5.10 2.29 -7.73
N PHE A 46 4.89 1.20 -8.44
CA PHE A 46 5.72 0.01 -8.34
C PHE A 46 6.48 -0.23 -9.64
N ASN A 47 7.73 0.22 -9.66
CA ASN A 47 8.70 0.04 -10.74
C ASN A 47 10.12 0.26 -10.18
N GLN A 48 11.12 -0.41 -10.76
CA GLN A 48 12.52 -0.35 -10.31
C GLN A 48 13.16 1.04 -10.38
N ASN A 49 12.62 1.96 -11.18
CA ASN A 49 13.14 3.31 -11.33
C ASN A 49 12.57 4.31 -10.32
N PHE A 50 11.78 3.85 -9.35
CA PHE A 50 11.26 4.68 -8.27
C PHE A 50 11.67 4.14 -6.92
N VAL A 51 11.92 5.06 -6.00
CA VAL A 51 12.14 4.70 -4.60
C VAL A 51 10.83 4.16 -4.03
N GLY A 52 10.96 3.20 -3.13
CA GLY A 52 9.81 2.61 -2.50
C GLY A 52 8.95 3.60 -1.72
N GLY A 53 7.63 3.44 -1.86
CA GLY A 53 6.67 4.35 -1.25
C GLY A 53 6.33 5.58 -2.11
N THR A 54 6.94 5.75 -3.30
CA THR A 54 6.57 6.81 -4.24
C THR A 54 5.08 6.72 -4.58
N LYS A 55 4.36 7.83 -4.50
CA LYS A 55 2.91 7.90 -4.73
C LYS A 55 2.54 8.84 -5.86
N VAL A 56 1.42 8.53 -6.49
CA VAL A 56 0.78 9.39 -7.50
C VAL A 56 0.21 10.62 -6.80
N THR A 57 0.56 11.80 -7.29
CA THR A 57 0.07 13.09 -6.77
C THR A 57 -0.98 13.73 -7.67
N GLN A 58 -0.88 13.51 -8.98
CA GLN A 58 -1.77 14.12 -9.97
C GLN A 58 -1.85 13.24 -11.23
N ILE A 59 -2.96 13.34 -11.94
CA ILE A 59 -3.23 12.64 -13.20
C ILE A 59 -3.75 13.65 -14.22
N GLU A 60 -3.04 13.81 -15.34
CA GLU A 60 -3.43 14.68 -16.45
C GLU A 60 -3.43 13.88 -17.77
N GLY A 61 -4.60 13.43 -18.16
CA GLY A 61 -4.73 12.57 -19.35
C GLY A 61 -3.93 11.28 -19.19
N THR A 62 -2.85 11.12 -19.95
CA THR A 62 -1.93 9.97 -19.87
C THR A 62 -0.64 10.29 -19.12
N THR A 63 -0.52 11.48 -18.54
CA THR A 63 0.63 11.86 -17.73
C THR A 63 0.29 11.69 -16.26
N ILE A 64 1.09 10.89 -15.56
CA ILE A 64 0.99 10.62 -14.13
C ILE A 64 2.12 11.34 -13.42
N TYR A 65 1.81 12.13 -12.41
CA TYR A 65 2.79 12.83 -11.58
C TYR A 65 3.00 12.09 -10.27
N THR A 66 4.24 12.10 -9.78
CA THR A 66 4.65 11.42 -8.56
C THR A 66 5.23 12.41 -7.54
N ASP A 67 5.16 12.07 -6.26
CA ASP A 67 5.74 12.86 -5.15
C ASP A 67 7.27 12.79 -5.11
N THR A 68 7.85 11.75 -5.69
CA THR A 68 9.29 11.51 -5.71
C THR A 68 9.77 11.34 -7.14
N ALA A 69 10.93 11.92 -7.45
CA ALA A 69 11.56 11.77 -8.75
C ALA A 69 12.06 10.34 -8.98
N SER A 70 12.03 9.93 -10.24
CA SER A 70 12.62 8.66 -10.66
C SER A 70 14.15 8.67 -10.50
N THR A 71 14.74 7.50 -10.31
CA THR A 71 16.18 7.31 -10.08
C THR A 71 16.99 7.11 -11.37
N ASN A 72 16.33 7.01 -12.52
CA ASN A 72 16.99 6.82 -13.82
C ASN A 72 17.62 8.13 -14.33
N GLU A 73 18.87 8.05 -14.80
CA GLU A 73 19.62 9.21 -15.33
C GLU A 73 19.16 9.65 -16.74
N ALA A 74 18.53 8.75 -17.48
CA ALA A 74 17.96 9.01 -18.81
C ALA A 74 16.53 8.52 -18.89
N ALA A 75 15.73 9.10 -19.77
CA ALA A 75 14.34 8.66 -19.96
C ALA A 75 14.27 7.15 -20.29
N ALA A 76 13.48 6.41 -19.52
CA ALA A 76 13.29 4.97 -19.68
C ALA A 76 11.97 4.71 -20.41
N SER A 77 12.04 4.17 -21.62
CA SER A 77 10.86 3.77 -22.40
C SER A 77 10.53 2.28 -22.23
N SER A 78 9.36 1.89 -22.71
CA SER A 78 8.90 0.49 -22.69
C SER A 78 8.89 -0.17 -21.30
N GLN A 79 8.69 0.64 -20.28
CA GLN A 79 8.63 0.16 -18.90
C GLN A 79 7.29 -0.49 -18.57
N VAL A 80 7.31 -1.49 -17.69
CA VAL A 80 6.11 -1.98 -17.02
C VAL A 80 6.00 -1.27 -15.68
N VAL A 81 4.98 -0.44 -15.53
CA VAL A 81 4.70 0.25 -14.27
C VAL A 81 3.39 -0.26 -13.70
N LYS A 82 3.40 -0.68 -12.44
CA LYS A 82 2.19 -1.02 -11.70
C LYS A 82 1.83 0.13 -10.77
N PHE A 83 0.55 0.42 -10.67
CA PHE A 83 -0.04 1.37 -9.73
C PHE A 83 -0.88 0.57 -8.74
N LEU A 84 -0.50 0.65 -7.48
CA LEU A 84 -1.11 -0.14 -6.41
C LEU A 84 -1.99 0.78 -5.58
N GLY A 85 -3.30 0.59 -5.66
CA GLY A 85 -4.26 1.36 -4.87
C GLY A 85 -4.28 0.90 -3.41
N PRO A 86 -4.36 1.83 -2.44
CA PRO A 86 -4.48 1.48 -1.03
C PRO A 86 -5.84 0.83 -0.73
N THR A 87 -5.82 -0.21 0.11
CA THR A 87 -7.02 -0.74 0.73
C THR A 87 -6.93 -0.50 2.23
N THR A 88 -7.84 0.32 2.78
CA THR A 88 -7.92 0.53 4.22
C THR A 88 -8.51 -0.73 4.87
N CYS A 89 -7.69 -1.44 5.63
CA CYS A 89 -8.07 -2.67 6.31
C CYS A 89 -8.51 -2.44 7.76
N TYR A 90 -8.13 -1.31 8.33
CA TYR A 90 -8.58 -0.86 9.63
C TYR A 90 -8.49 0.66 9.75
N SER A 91 -9.42 1.29 10.47
CA SER A 91 -9.34 2.68 10.87
C SER A 91 -9.73 2.81 12.33
N SER A 92 -8.89 3.51 13.10
CA SER A 92 -9.18 3.80 14.50
C SER A 92 -10.38 4.74 14.60
N ALA A 93 -11.29 4.48 15.53
CA ALA A 93 -12.48 5.31 15.68
C ALA A 93 -12.12 6.73 16.16
N ALA A 94 -12.96 7.71 15.83
CA ALA A 94 -12.78 9.09 16.28
C ALA A 94 -12.73 9.13 17.83
N ALA A 95 -11.79 9.95 18.35
CA ALA A 95 -11.55 10.14 19.80
C ALA A 95 -11.13 8.86 20.55
N THR A 96 -10.61 7.85 19.88
CA THR A 96 -10.05 6.64 20.50
C THR A 96 -8.70 6.30 19.91
N LYS A 97 -7.87 5.60 20.71
CA LYS A 97 -6.65 4.97 20.24
C LYS A 97 -6.88 3.47 20.07
N SER A 98 -6.10 2.88 19.19
CA SER A 98 -6.09 1.44 18.96
C SER A 98 -4.65 0.94 18.92
N ILE A 99 -4.45 -0.34 19.20
CA ILE A 99 -3.14 -0.98 19.12
C ILE A 99 -3.26 -2.16 18.16
N LEU A 100 -2.42 -2.19 17.14
CA LEU A 100 -2.20 -3.40 16.35
C LEU A 100 -1.40 -4.39 17.21
N ILE A 101 -2.02 -5.52 17.52
CA ILE A 101 -1.38 -6.62 18.27
C ILE A 101 -0.56 -7.52 17.34
N GLY A 102 -1.05 -7.70 16.12
CA GLY A 102 -0.43 -8.51 15.10
C GLY A 102 -1.41 -8.76 13.94
N GLY A 103 -0.99 -9.58 13.00
CA GLY A 103 -1.87 -9.92 11.87
C GLY A 103 -1.29 -11.00 10.98
N THR A 104 -2.14 -11.49 10.08
CA THR A 104 -1.78 -12.47 9.07
C THR A 104 -2.21 -11.96 7.70
N LEU A 105 -1.31 -12.05 6.74
CA LEU A 105 -1.54 -11.80 5.33
C LEU A 105 -1.40 -13.11 4.58
N THR A 106 -2.47 -13.58 3.93
CA THR A 106 -2.50 -14.89 3.25
C THR A 106 -2.58 -14.70 1.75
N ASN A 107 -1.67 -15.33 1.02
CA ASN A 107 -1.67 -15.32 -0.44
C ASN A 107 -2.78 -16.23 -0.98
N ASN A 108 -3.67 -15.65 -1.81
CA ASN A 108 -4.80 -16.34 -2.45
C ASN A 108 -4.54 -16.71 -3.92
N GLU A 109 -3.32 -16.43 -4.43
CA GLU A 109 -2.97 -16.61 -5.83
C GLU A 109 -2.16 -17.89 -6.05
N ASN A 110 -2.16 -18.37 -7.31
CA ASN A 110 -1.36 -19.49 -7.77
C ASN A 110 0.10 -19.10 -8.13
N GLY A 111 0.63 -18.12 -7.43
CA GLY A 111 1.99 -17.60 -7.61
C GLY A 111 2.38 -16.69 -6.46
N ALA A 112 3.66 -16.34 -6.36
CA ALA A 112 4.12 -15.42 -5.34
C ALA A 112 3.58 -14.01 -5.60
N ILE A 113 3.10 -13.36 -4.54
CA ILE A 113 2.67 -11.95 -4.54
C ILE A 113 3.63 -11.11 -3.71
N LYS A 114 3.58 -9.79 -3.90
CA LYS A 114 4.29 -8.82 -3.06
C LYS A 114 3.30 -7.92 -2.35
N VAL A 115 3.51 -7.76 -1.06
CA VAL A 115 2.61 -6.99 -0.20
C VAL A 115 3.33 -5.83 0.47
N PHE A 116 2.57 -4.79 0.78
CA PHE A 116 2.98 -3.62 1.53
C PHE A 116 1.92 -3.34 2.57
N VAL A 117 2.35 -3.00 3.77
CA VAL A 117 1.46 -2.56 4.86
C VAL A 117 1.99 -1.24 5.37
N GLU A 118 1.15 -0.24 5.43
CA GLU A 118 1.49 1.06 5.99
C GLU A 118 0.51 1.50 7.07
N THR A 119 1.01 2.27 8.00
CA THR A 119 0.20 3.13 8.86
C THR A 119 0.09 4.49 8.22
N ARG A 120 -1.12 5.05 8.21
CA ARG A 120 -1.36 6.44 7.89
C ARG A 120 -1.70 7.20 9.15
N ASP A 121 -0.87 8.17 9.51
CA ASP A 121 -1.19 9.19 10.49
C ASP A 121 -2.10 10.24 9.81
N ALA A 122 -3.38 10.17 10.14
CA ALA A 122 -4.37 11.06 9.53
C ALA A 122 -4.18 12.51 9.97
N SER A 123 -3.66 12.75 11.16
CA SER A 123 -3.47 14.09 11.74
C SER A 123 -2.27 14.81 11.13
N ALA A 124 -1.18 14.12 10.89
CA ALA A 124 0.03 14.66 10.27
C ALA A 124 0.01 14.55 8.74
N GLY A 125 -0.87 13.71 8.17
CA GLY A 125 -0.94 13.47 6.74
C GLY A 125 0.26 12.69 6.18
N VAL A 126 0.92 11.87 7.03
CA VAL A 126 2.10 11.08 6.67
C VAL A 126 1.82 9.60 6.75
N ASP A 127 2.56 8.83 5.95
CA ASP A 127 2.46 7.38 5.89
C ASP A 127 3.80 6.74 6.29
N ALA A 128 3.76 5.60 6.99
CA ALA A 128 4.94 4.84 7.37
C ALA A 128 4.76 3.35 7.05
N ASN A 129 5.74 2.74 6.37
CA ASN A 129 5.68 1.33 6.06
C ASN A 129 5.96 0.48 7.30
N LEU A 130 5.06 -0.44 7.63
CA LEU A 130 5.27 -1.56 8.56
C LEU A 130 5.86 -2.76 7.81
N VAL A 131 5.40 -2.99 6.58
CA VAL A 131 5.91 -4.02 5.68
C VAL A 131 6.14 -3.38 4.32
N TYR A 132 7.31 -3.61 3.73
CA TYR A 132 7.64 -3.07 2.43
C TYR A 132 8.11 -4.16 1.48
N ASN A 133 7.41 -4.32 0.34
CA ASN A 133 7.79 -5.21 -0.76
C ASN A 133 8.07 -6.65 -0.32
N ALA A 134 7.31 -7.15 0.66
CA ALA A 134 7.52 -8.50 1.19
C ALA A 134 6.89 -9.56 0.28
N PRO A 135 7.65 -10.56 -0.17
CA PRO A 135 7.10 -11.64 -0.95
C PRO A 135 6.35 -12.63 -0.06
N ILE A 136 5.14 -13.02 -0.49
CA ILE A 136 4.40 -14.15 0.09
C ILE A 136 4.30 -15.23 -0.98
N PRO A 137 4.96 -16.39 -0.80
CA PRO A 137 4.88 -17.49 -1.75
C PRO A 137 3.46 -18.03 -1.90
N GLU A 138 3.22 -18.74 -2.99
CA GLU A 138 1.97 -19.49 -3.22
C GLU A 138 1.62 -20.39 -2.03
N GLY A 139 0.35 -20.41 -1.65
CA GLY A 139 -0.18 -21.27 -0.59
C GLY A 139 0.37 -20.98 0.81
N SER A 140 1.01 -19.83 1.01
CA SER A 140 1.59 -19.44 2.30
C SER A 140 1.00 -18.14 2.85
N SER A 141 1.35 -17.83 4.08
CA SER A 141 0.98 -16.59 4.74
C SER A 141 2.18 -15.95 5.43
N MET A 142 2.14 -14.62 5.54
CA MET A 142 3.08 -13.84 6.31
C MET A 142 2.40 -13.40 7.62
N ILE A 143 3.13 -13.53 8.71
CA ILE A 143 2.67 -13.04 10.02
C ILE A 143 3.35 -11.69 10.26
N ILE A 144 2.55 -10.67 10.53
CA ILE A 144 3.00 -9.43 11.12
C ILE A 144 2.96 -9.69 12.62
N SER A 145 4.11 -10.04 13.17
CA SER A 145 4.26 -10.25 14.60
C SER A 145 4.97 -9.06 15.19
N ASP A 146 4.57 -8.69 16.34
CA ASP A 146 4.93 -7.42 16.85
C ASP A 146 5.76 -7.47 18.15
N ALA A 147 7.05 -7.23 18.01
CA ALA A 147 7.88 -6.84 19.15
C ALA A 147 7.69 -5.35 19.52
N GLY A 148 7.12 -4.54 18.66
CA GLY A 148 6.88 -3.11 18.84
C GLY A 148 5.44 -2.73 18.48
N LYS A 149 4.50 -2.85 19.41
CA LYS A 149 3.08 -2.56 19.19
C LYS A 149 2.87 -1.21 18.49
N THR A 150 2.22 -1.23 17.32
CA THR A 150 1.88 -0.02 16.58
C THR A 150 0.64 0.60 17.21
N VAL A 151 0.78 1.81 17.71
CA VAL A 151 -0.34 2.62 18.22
C VAL A 151 -0.93 3.40 17.06
N LEU A 152 -2.24 3.32 16.92
CA LEU A 152 -3.04 4.09 15.99
C LEU A 152 -3.82 5.13 16.78
N GLU A 153 -3.53 6.40 16.53
CA GLU A 153 -4.29 7.52 17.09
C GLU A 153 -5.71 7.56 16.50
N ALA A 154 -6.52 8.52 16.93
CA ALA A 154 -7.87 8.69 16.39
C ALA A 154 -7.83 8.92 14.86
N THR A 155 -8.61 8.18 14.12
CA THR A 155 -8.72 8.23 12.64
C THR A 155 -7.53 7.71 11.85
N ASP A 156 -6.45 7.26 12.50
CA ASP A 156 -5.35 6.61 11.81
C ASP A 156 -5.79 5.30 11.16
N GLU A 157 -5.10 4.93 10.09
CA GLU A 157 -5.47 3.79 9.27
C GLU A 157 -4.32 2.78 9.12
N LEU A 158 -4.69 1.50 8.99
CA LEU A 158 -3.84 0.46 8.42
C LEU A 158 -4.25 0.23 6.97
N ARG A 159 -3.32 0.47 6.06
CA ARG A 159 -3.51 0.30 4.62
C ARG A 159 -2.65 -0.83 4.10
N VAL A 160 -3.19 -1.57 3.16
CA VAL A 160 -2.48 -2.67 2.51
C VAL A 160 -2.52 -2.48 1.00
N TYR A 161 -1.38 -2.78 0.36
CA TYR A 161 -1.25 -2.84 -1.08
C TYR A 161 -0.76 -4.22 -1.48
N CYS A 162 -1.15 -4.67 -2.67
CA CYS A 162 -0.68 -5.91 -3.25
C CYS A 162 -0.37 -5.69 -4.73
N ASP A 163 0.71 -6.28 -5.22
CA ASP A 163 1.11 -6.19 -6.63
C ASP A 163 0.27 -7.08 -7.57
N THR A 164 -0.70 -7.77 -7.00
CA THR A 164 -1.66 -8.64 -7.68
C THR A 164 -3.07 -8.28 -7.26
N LYS A 165 -3.97 -8.18 -8.24
CA LYS A 165 -5.37 -7.82 -8.00
C LYS A 165 -6.05 -8.91 -7.17
N ASN A 166 -6.71 -8.50 -6.06
CA ASN A 166 -7.42 -9.38 -5.13
C ASN A 166 -6.55 -10.50 -4.51
N GLY A 167 -5.22 -10.34 -4.51
CA GLY A 167 -4.26 -11.41 -4.24
C GLY A 167 -4.06 -11.77 -2.77
N VAL A 168 -4.55 -10.98 -1.80
CA VAL A 168 -4.25 -11.22 -0.39
C VAL A 168 -5.49 -11.09 0.50
N ASP A 169 -5.63 -12.01 1.45
CA ASP A 169 -6.57 -11.90 2.58
C ASP A 169 -5.83 -11.44 3.84
N ILE A 170 -6.46 -10.56 4.59
CA ILE A 170 -5.89 -9.88 5.76
C ILE A 170 -6.72 -10.19 7.00
N ASN A 171 -6.04 -10.48 8.11
CA ASN A 171 -6.64 -10.56 9.43
C ASN A 171 -5.75 -9.82 10.43
N PHE A 172 -6.16 -8.63 10.87
CA PHE A 172 -5.47 -7.86 11.91
C PHE A 172 -6.14 -8.06 13.27
N SER A 173 -5.34 -8.33 14.28
CA SER A 173 -5.77 -8.39 15.67
C SER A 173 -5.57 -7.02 16.33
N ILE A 174 -6.64 -6.40 16.77
CA ILE A 174 -6.69 -5.02 17.25
C ILE A 174 -7.19 -4.98 18.69
N LEU A 175 -6.51 -4.20 19.54
CA LEU A 175 -7.03 -3.73 20.81
C LEU A 175 -7.52 -2.29 20.60
N SER A 176 -8.80 -2.05 20.73
CA SER A 176 -9.41 -0.72 20.59
C SER A 176 -9.85 -0.13 21.92
N GLY A 177 -10.09 1.19 21.95
CA GLY A 177 -10.56 1.88 23.15
C GLY A 177 -9.48 2.16 24.19
N VAL A 178 -8.22 2.13 23.80
CA VAL A 178 -7.08 2.46 24.67
C VAL A 178 -7.08 3.97 24.95
N SER A 179 -6.90 4.35 26.20
CA SER A 179 -6.88 5.77 26.63
C SER A 179 -5.47 6.26 26.95
#